data_225c6a39a958a5dfbad48c591a37c490
#
_entry.id   225c6a39a958a5dfbad48c591a37c490
#
_cell.length_a   1.000
_cell.length_b   1.000
_cell.length_c   1.000
_cell.angle_alpha   90.00
_cell.angle_beta   90.00
_cell.angle_gamma   90.00
#
_symmetry.space_group_name_H-M   'P 1'
#
loop_
_entity.id
_entity.type
_entity.pdbx_description
1 polymer ?
#
loop_
_entity_poly.entity_id
_entity_poly.type
_entity_poly.pdbx_seq_one_letter_code
_entity_poly.pdbx_strand_id
1 'polypeptide(L)'
;MLLVILLAVSLSMDAFSLSLCFGTLNLSYKKIFTFSLIVGIFHFMMPLLGMNLGDIMLKYILIDPKYITSLIFLLLGIFMIFNKEEDSNTNLSSILSMILFALAVSIDSFAIGIGLNSIYDNHIISALTFSLFSFTFTLIGLLIGKYISNKIGNVSKI
;
A
#
# COMPACT_ATOMS: atom_id res chain seq x y z
N MET A 1 16.03 12.49 2.33
CA MET A 1 15.35 12.25 1.01
C MET A 1 15.62 10.86 0.45
N LEU A 2 16.87 10.40 0.29
CA LEU A 2 17.16 9.08 -0.28
C LEU A 2 16.45 7.95 0.46
N LEU A 3 16.46 7.95 1.79
CA LEU A 3 15.79 6.96 2.63
C LEU A 3 14.26 6.95 2.39
N VAL A 4 13.64 8.12 2.28
CA VAL A 4 12.19 8.24 1.99
C VAL A 4 11.85 7.62 0.63
N ILE A 5 12.69 7.87 -0.39
CA ILE A 5 12.50 7.29 -1.72
C ILE A 5 12.66 5.76 -1.68
N LEU A 6 13.68 5.26 -0.98
CA LEU A 6 13.89 3.81 -0.85
C LEU A 6 12.70 3.13 -0.14
N LEU A 7 12.19 3.75 0.92
CA LEU A 7 10.99 3.27 1.61
C LEU A 7 9.76 3.34 0.71
N ALA A 8 9.59 4.44 -0.05
CA ALA A 8 8.48 4.59 -0.99
C ALA A 8 8.49 3.50 -2.07
N VAL A 9 9.65 3.19 -2.63
CA VAL A 9 9.80 2.10 -3.60
C VAL A 9 9.47 0.76 -2.94
N SER A 10 10.03 0.47 -1.77
CA SER A 10 9.79 -0.80 -1.06
C SER A 10 8.31 -1.02 -0.76
N LEU A 11 7.63 -0.01 -0.19
CA LEU A 11 6.19 -0.04 0.08
C LEU A 11 5.35 -0.23 -1.19
N SER A 12 5.76 0.44 -2.27
CA SER A 12 5.03 0.37 -3.53
C SER A 12 5.16 -0.99 -4.23
N MET A 13 6.17 -1.79 -3.89
CA MET A 13 6.33 -3.15 -4.45
C MET A 13 5.22 -4.10 -3.99
N ASP A 14 4.72 -3.97 -2.76
CA ASP A 14 3.59 -4.77 -2.28
C ASP A 14 2.32 -4.41 -3.05
N ALA A 15 2.06 -3.11 -3.19
CA ALA A 15 0.94 -2.62 -4.00
C ALA A 15 1.06 -3.04 -5.48
N PHE A 16 2.27 -3.04 -6.05
CA PHE A 16 2.54 -3.51 -7.40
C PHE A 16 2.23 -4.99 -7.56
N SER A 17 2.74 -5.84 -6.68
CA SER A 17 2.57 -7.30 -6.77
C SER A 17 1.10 -7.70 -6.73
N LEU A 18 0.34 -7.12 -5.80
CA LEU A 18 -1.09 -7.35 -5.70
C LEU A 18 -1.85 -6.77 -6.90
N SER A 19 -1.49 -5.58 -7.36
CA SER A 19 -2.08 -4.94 -8.53
C SER A 19 -1.86 -5.74 -9.80
N LEU A 20 -0.71 -6.39 -9.94
CA LEU A 20 -0.41 -7.26 -11.06
C LEU A 20 -1.39 -8.44 -11.10
N CYS A 21 -1.67 -9.06 -9.96
CA CYS A 21 -2.67 -10.12 -9.83
C CYS A 21 -4.08 -9.61 -10.19
N PHE A 22 -4.51 -8.47 -9.62
CA PHE A 22 -5.84 -7.91 -9.89
C PHE A 22 -6.02 -7.39 -11.31
N GLY A 23 -4.94 -6.98 -11.97
CA GLY A 23 -4.96 -6.60 -13.38
C GLY A 23 -5.45 -7.73 -14.28
N THR A 24 -5.23 -8.99 -13.89
CA THR A 24 -5.71 -10.16 -14.66
C THR A 24 -7.23 -10.32 -14.70
N LEU A 25 -7.96 -9.65 -13.80
CA LEU A 25 -9.42 -9.67 -13.74
C LEU A 25 -10.12 -8.84 -14.83
N ASN A 26 -9.41 -8.40 -15.87
CA ASN A 26 -9.95 -7.65 -17.01
C ASN A 26 -10.73 -6.38 -16.64
N LEU A 27 -10.23 -5.64 -15.64
CA LEU A 27 -10.84 -4.39 -15.19
C LEU A 27 -10.90 -3.35 -16.32
N SER A 28 -11.95 -2.52 -16.35
CA SER A 28 -12.01 -1.38 -17.27
C SER A 28 -10.93 -0.35 -16.92
N TYR A 29 -10.46 0.43 -17.91
CA TYR A 29 -9.43 1.45 -17.69
C TYR A 29 -9.86 2.51 -16.65
N LYS A 30 -11.15 2.83 -16.58
CA LYS A 30 -11.69 3.72 -15.55
C LYS A 30 -11.50 3.12 -14.14
N LYS A 31 -11.80 1.84 -13.97
CA LYS A 31 -11.59 1.14 -12.69
C LYS A 31 -10.12 1.06 -12.31
N ILE A 32 -9.23 0.78 -13.27
CA ILE A 32 -7.78 0.78 -13.08
C ILE A 32 -7.32 2.12 -12.53
N PHE A 33 -7.69 3.22 -13.19
CA PHE A 33 -7.31 4.56 -12.75
C PHE A 33 -7.90 4.90 -11.36
N THR A 34 -9.19 4.63 -11.15
CA THR A 34 -9.86 4.88 -9.86
C THR A 34 -9.21 4.10 -8.73
N PHE A 35 -8.90 2.82 -8.96
CA PHE A 35 -8.26 2.00 -7.95
C PHE A 35 -6.84 2.49 -7.61
N SER A 36 -6.03 2.82 -8.62
CA SER A 36 -4.70 3.39 -8.40
C SER A 36 -4.76 4.71 -7.62
N LEU A 37 -5.76 5.55 -7.92
CA LEU A 37 -5.98 6.81 -7.20
C LEU A 37 -6.33 6.55 -5.73
N ILE A 38 -7.22 5.60 -5.45
CA ILE A 38 -7.60 5.24 -4.08
C ILE A 38 -6.37 4.75 -3.32
N VAL A 39 -5.58 3.84 -3.89
CA VAL A 39 -4.34 3.35 -3.26
C VAL A 39 -3.36 4.49 -3.00
N GLY A 40 -3.18 5.41 -3.94
CA GLY A 40 -2.34 6.60 -3.76
C GLY A 40 -2.81 7.50 -2.62
N ILE A 41 -4.13 7.73 -2.50
CA ILE A 41 -4.71 8.52 -1.41
C ILE A 41 -4.46 7.85 -0.05
N PHE A 42 -4.66 6.55 0.06
CA PHE A 42 -4.39 5.83 1.31
C PHE A 42 -2.91 5.86 1.68
N HIS A 43 -2.00 5.71 0.70
CA HIS A 43 -0.55 5.85 0.92
C HIS A 43 -0.09 7.29 1.17
N PHE A 44 -0.97 8.26 1.00
CA PHE A 44 -0.76 9.62 1.50
C PHE A 44 -1.25 9.77 2.93
N MET A 45 -2.48 9.33 3.21
CA MET A 45 -3.13 9.54 4.50
C MET A 45 -2.52 8.69 5.62
N MET A 46 -2.22 7.42 5.33
CA MET A 46 -1.75 6.47 6.34
C MET A 46 -0.40 6.86 6.95
N PRO A 47 0.66 7.16 6.18
CA PRO A 47 1.92 7.60 6.78
C PRO A 47 1.79 8.97 7.49
N LEU A 48 0.95 9.88 7.02
CA LEU A 48 0.68 11.13 7.72
C LEU A 48 0.05 10.88 9.10
N LEU A 49 -0.94 10.01 9.18
CA LEU A 49 -1.54 9.61 10.45
C LEU A 49 -0.49 8.95 11.36
N GLY A 50 0.35 8.09 10.79
CA GLY A 50 1.46 7.45 11.51
C GLY A 50 2.46 8.46 12.08
N MET A 51 2.91 9.41 11.28
CA MET A 51 3.85 10.46 11.70
C MET A 51 3.25 11.35 12.79
N ASN A 52 1.98 11.80 12.63
CA ASN A 52 1.30 12.59 13.66
C ASN A 52 1.12 11.81 14.97
N LEU A 53 0.84 10.51 14.88
CA LEU A 53 0.79 9.66 16.07
C LEU A 53 2.18 9.55 16.72
N GLY A 54 3.23 9.39 15.92
CA GLY A 54 4.62 9.41 16.38
C GLY A 54 4.97 10.68 17.15
N ASP A 55 4.56 11.86 16.66
CA ASP A 55 4.72 13.16 17.36
C ASP A 55 4.05 13.16 18.74
N ILE A 56 2.81 12.69 18.80
CA ILE A 56 2.06 12.60 20.06
C ILE A 56 2.78 11.65 21.02
N MET A 57 3.27 10.54 20.51
CA MET A 57 3.96 9.54 21.32
C MET A 57 5.28 10.08 21.88
N LEU A 58 6.09 10.76 21.07
CA LEU A 58 7.32 11.40 21.53
C LEU A 58 7.05 12.46 22.60
N LYS A 59 5.90 13.14 22.53
CA LYS A 59 5.56 14.21 23.47
C LYS A 59 5.02 13.72 24.82
N TYR A 60 4.26 12.62 24.82
CA TYR A 60 3.52 12.15 25.99
C TYR A 60 3.99 10.79 26.54
N ILE A 61 4.68 10.01 25.74
CA ILE A 61 5.12 8.66 26.09
C ILE A 61 6.63 8.62 26.02
N LEU A 62 7.28 8.31 27.14
CA LEU A 62 8.75 8.18 27.26
C LEU A 62 9.32 6.95 26.51
N ILE A 63 8.53 6.34 25.64
CA ILE A 63 8.93 5.18 24.83
C ILE A 63 9.29 5.66 23.42
N ASP A 64 10.49 5.35 22.99
CA ASP A 64 10.96 5.64 21.63
C ASP A 64 10.02 4.98 20.60
N PRO A 65 9.51 5.73 19.61
CA PRO A 65 8.60 5.24 18.59
C PRO A 65 9.07 3.96 17.85
N LYS A 66 10.39 3.75 17.78
CA LYS A 66 10.96 2.55 17.15
C LYS A 66 10.50 1.24 17.82
N TYR A 67 10.32 1.21 19.15
CA TYR A 67 9.83 0.01 19.84
C TYR A 67 8.39 -0.31 19.47
N ILE A 68 7.57 0.73 19.30
CA ILE A 68 6.16 0.58 18.93
C ILE A 68 6.04 0.14 17.47
N THR A 69 6.82 0.75 16.58
CA THR A 69 6.91 0.33 15.18
C THR A 69 7.33 -1.14 15.09
N SER A 70 8.35 -1.54 15.86
CA SER A 70 8.80 -2.94 15.91
C SER A 70 7.72 -3.88 16.41
N LEU A 71 6.94 -3.47 17.42
CA LEU A 71 5.82 -4.25 17.95
C LEU A 71 4.70 -4.40 16.90
N ILE A 72 4.37 -3.33 16.18
CA ILE A 72 3.36 -3.35 15.12
C ILE A 72 3.79 -4.33 14.01
N PHE A 73 5.05 -4.25 13.54
CA PHE A 73 5.56 -5.18 12.52
C PHE A 73 5.58 -6.63 13.02
N LEU A 74 5.91 -6.86 14.28
CA LEU A 74 5.86 -8.18 14.87
C LEU A 74 4.43 -8.72 14.91
N LEU A 75 3.46 -7.91 15.31
CA LEU A 75 2.04 -8.29 15.33
C LEU A 75 1.51 -8.54 13.91
N LEU A 76 1.87 -7.71 12.93
CA LEU A 76 1.51 -7.91 11.52
C LEU A 76 2.12 -9.21 10.97
N GLY A 77 3.39 -9.50 11.29
CA GLY A 77 4.03 -10.75 10.89
C GLY A 77 3.33 -11.98 11.49
N ILE A 78 2.99 -11.93 12.78
CA ILE A 78 2.22 -12.99 13.45
C ILE A 78 0.84 -13.14 12.79
N PHE A 79 0.14 -12.03 12.55
CA PHE A 79 -1.17 -12.04 11.90
C PHE A 79 -1.12 -12.69 10.50
N MET A 80 -0.10 -12.38 9.70
CA MET A 80 0.09 -13.00 8.38
C MET A 80 0.33 -14.51 8.45
N ILE A 81 1.07 -14.99 9.46
CA ILE A 81 1.33 -16.43 9.63
C ILE A 81 0.04 -17.19 9.99
N PHE A 82 -0.82 -16.60 10.83
CA PHE A 82 -2.04 -17.24 11.29
C PHE A 82 -3.23 -17.07 10.35
N ASN A 83 -3.29 -15.98 9.57
CA ASN A 83 -4.28 -15.84 8.51
C ASN A 83 -3.78 -16.57 7.25
N LYS A 84 -4.15 -17.84 7.14
CA LYS A 84 -4.18 -18.48 5.82
C LYS A 84 -5.13 -17.66 4.94
N GLU A 85 -4.66 -17.29 3.74
CA GLU A 85 -5.51 -16.72 2.71
C GLU A 85 -6.69 -17.66 2.50
N GLU A 86 -7.85 -17.34 3.07
CA GLU A 86 -9.09 -17.81 2.51
C GLU A 86 -9.14 -17.19 1.11
N ASP A 87 -9.37 -18.04 0.10
CA ASP A 87 -9.67 -17.64 -1.28
C ASP A 87 -10.83 -16.63 -1.26
N SER A 88 -10.51 -15.41 -0.88
CA SER A 88 -11.45 -14.32 -0.98
C SER A 88 -11.58 -14.03 -2.46
N ASN A 89 -12.70 -14.47 -3.05
CA ASN A 89 -13.22 -13.93 -4.31
C ASN A 89 -13.41 -12.42 -4.11
N THR A 90 -12.31 -11.69 -4.04
CA THR A 90 -12.30 -10.23 -3.94
C THR A 90 -12.75 -9.68 -5.27
N ASN A 91 -14.09 -9.63 -5.43
CA ASN A 91 -14.71 -8.94 -6.53
C ASN A 91 -14.39 -7.44 -6.40
N LEU A 92 -13.29 -6.99 -6.99
CA LEU A 92 -12.98 -5.55 -7.17
C LEU A 92 -13.98 -4.84 -8.08
N SER A 93 -15.18 -5.40 -8.22
CA SER A 93 -16.26 -4.80 -8.98
C SER A 93 -16.91 -3.63 -8.25
N SER A 94 -16.85 -3.62 -6.93
CA SER A 94 -17.41 -2.57 -6.06
C SER A 94 -16.33 -1.58 -5.61
N ILE A 95 -16.70 -0.29 -5.52
CA ILE A 95 -15.84 0.76 -4.95
C ILE A 95 -15.48 0.43 -3.49
N LEU A 96 -16.41 -0.16 -2.73
CA LEU A 96 -16.15 -0.56 -1.34
C LEU A 96 -15.02 -1.58 -1.24
N SER A 97 -15.00 -2.58 -2.13
CA SER A 97 -13.93 -3.58 -2.16
C SER A 97 -12.58 -2.94 -2.48
N MET A 98 -12.55 -1.95 -3.38
CA MET A 98 -11.34 -1.19 -3.72
C MET A 98 -10.81 -0.39 -2.52
N ILE A 99 -11.71 0.22 -1.74
CA ILE A 99 -11.37 0.99 -0.53
C ILE A 99 -10.81 0.06 0.55
N LEU A 100 -11.49 -1.05 0.84
CA LEU A 100 -11.05 -2.01 1.85
C LEU A 100 -9.69 -2.61 1.49
N PHE A 101 -9.49 -2.91 0.21
CA PHE A 101 -8.22 -3.41 -0.27
C PHE A 101 -7.09 -2.36 -0.15
N ALA A 102 -7.35 -1.12 -0.58
CA ALA A 102 -6.38 -0.04 -0.47
C ALA A 102 -6.00 0.25 0.99
N LEU A 103 -6.97 0.16 1.90
CA LEU A 103 -6.73 0.28 3.33
C LEU A 103 -5.84 -0.87 3.84
N ALA A 104 -6.12 -2.10 3.44
CA ALA A 104 -5.33 -3.27 3.85
C ALA A 104 -3.86 -3.18 3.38
N VAL A 105 -3.66 -2.75 2.12
CA VAL A 105 -2.31 -2.62 1.52
C VAL A 105 -1.53 -1.42 2.09
N SER A 106 -2.20 -0.42 2.66
CA SER A 106 -1.54 0.79 3.17
C SER A 106 -1.29 0.78 4.69
N ILE A 107 -1.65 -0.30 5.38
CA ILE A 107 -1.46 -0.42 6.84
C ILE A 107 0.03 -0.40 7.24
N ASP A 108 0.88 -0.97 6.41
CA ASP A 108 2.34 -0.96 6.58
C ASP A 108 2.91 0.47 6.49
N SER A 109 2.36 1.29 5.60
CA SER A 109 2.71 2.71 5.46
C SER A 109 2.42 3.51 6.74
N PHE A 110 1.37 3.15 7.47
CA PHE A 110 1.06 3.75 8.78
C PHE A 110 2.15 3.42 9.81
N ALA A 111 2.56 2.15 9.90
CA ALA A 111 3.61 1.73 10.81
C ALA A 111 4.96 2.39 10.50
N ILE A 112 5.31 2.49 9.20
CA ILE A 112 6.51 3.19 8.74
C ILE A 112 6.42 4.69 9.07
N GLY A 113 5.23 5.30 8.93
CA GLY A 113 5.00 6.69 9.31
C GLY A 113 5.36 6.97 10.77
N ILE A 114 4.95 6.12 11.71
CA ILE A 114 5.31 6.25 13.13
C ILE A 114 6.83 6.25 13.32
N GLY A 115 7.54 5.32 12.65
CA GLY A 115 9.00 5.21 12.75
C GLY A 115 9.73 6.36 12.06
N LEU A 116 9.23 6.82 10.91
CA LEU A 116 9.86 7.85 10.10
C LEU A 116 9.83 9.24 10.78
N ASN A 117 8.85 9.48 11.65
CA ASN A 117 8.70 10.71 12.40
C ASN A 117 9.99 11.11 13.16
N SER A 118 10.71 10.13 13.69
CA SER A 118 11.96 10.36 14.43
C SER A 118 13.16 10.72 13.53
N ILE A 119 13.04 10.58 12.22
CA ILE A 119 14.17 10.64 11.27
C ILE A 119 14.01 11.80 10.29
N TYR A 120 12.78 12.23 10.01
CA TYR A 120 12.50 13.19 8.94
C TYR A 120 11.37 14.16 9.29
N ASP A 121 11.71 15.45 9.36
CA ASP A 121 10.81 16.52 9.84
C ASP A 121 9.71 16.89 8.83
N ASN A 122 9.87 16.62 7.55
CA ASN A 122 8.92 17.07 6.54
C ASN A 122 7.91 15.98 6.17
N HIS A 123 6.87 15.85 7.00
CA HIS A 123 5.82 14.83 6.88
C HIS A 123 5.06 14.87 5.54
N ILE A 124 4.78 16.08 5.03
CA ILE A 124 4.00 16.25 3.79
C ILE A 124 4.78 15.75 2.58
N ILE A 125 6.07 16.09 2.47
CA ILE A 125 6.90 15.65 1.36
C ILE A 125 7.07 14.12 1.38
N SER A 126 7.26 13.53 2.55
CA SER A 126 7.34 12.08 2.70
C SER A 126 6.06 11.39 2.25
N ALA A 127 4.90 11.86 2.72
CA ALA A 127 3.60 11.32 2.37
C ALA A 127 3.28 11.48 0.87
N LEU A 128 3.61 12.61 0.26
CA LEU A 128 3.48 12.82 -1.19
C LEU A 128 4.36 11.86 -1.98
N THR A 129 5.58 11.61 -1.52
CA THR A 129 6.49 10.66 -2.16
C THR A 129 5.88 9.25 -2.12
N PHE A 130 5.41 8.78 -0.96
CA PHE A 130 4.75 7.47 -0.84
C PHE A 130 3.52 7.37 -1.75
N SER A 131 2.67 8.40 -1.76
CA SER A 131 1.48 8.46 -2.61
C SER A 131 1.80 8.33 -4.10
N LEU A 132 2.77 9.11 -4.59
CA LEU A 132 3.16 9.11 -6.01
C LEU A 132 3.73 7.75 -6.45
N PHE A 133 4.63 7.18 -5.65
CA PHE A 133 5.19 5.85 -5.96
C PHE A 133 4.10 4.78 -5.93
N SER A 134 3.27 4.72 -4.89
CA SER A 134 2.21 3.71 -4.79
C SER A 134 1.16 3.86 -5.88
N PHE A 135 0.75 5.08 -6.24
CA PHE A 135 -0.12 5.32 -7.37
C PHE A 135 0.47 4.80 -8.69
N THR A 136 1.73 5.17 -8.99
CA THR A 136 2.37 4.78 -10.25
C THR A 136 2.61 3.27 -10.33
N PHE A 137 3.10 2.65 -9.27
CA PHE A 137 3.35 1.21 -9.23
C PHE A 137 2.05 0.41 -9.31
N THR A 138 0.99 0.83 -8.61
CA THR A 138 -0.35 0.22 -8.71
C THR A 138 -0.89 0.32 -10.14
N LEU A 139 -0.78 1.48 -10.77
CA LEU A 139 -1.23 1.70 -12.14
C LEU A 139 -0.48 0.78 -13.13
N ILE A 140 0.83 0.74 -13.00
CA ILE A 140 1.68 -0.11 -13.87
C ILE A 140 1.36 -1.59 -13.63
N GLY A 141 1.23 -2.03 -12.39
CA GLY A 141 0.87 -3.42 -12.03
C GLY A 141 -0.44 -3.87 -12.66
N LEU A 142 -1.50 -3.05 -12.52
CA LEU A 142 -2.81 -3.32 -13.11
C LEU A 142 -2.77 -3.37 -14.64
N LEU A 143 -2.04 -2.47 -15.28
CA LEU A 143 -1.93 -2.45 -16.75
C LEU A 143 -1.16 -3.66 -17.27
N ILE A 144 -0.06 -4.03 -16.62
CA ILE A 144 0.73 -5.22 -16.99
C ILE A 144 -0.10 -6.48 -16.77
N GLY A 145 -0.78 -6.62 -15.62
CA GLY A 145 -1.63 -7.76 -15.33
C GLY A 145 -2.74 -7.93 -16.38
N LYS A 146 -3.40 -6.82 -16.74
CA LYS A 146 -4.41 -6.82 -17.82
C LYS A 146 -3.82 -7.22 -19.17
N TYR A 147 -2.65 -6.72 -19.52
CA TYR A 147 -1.98 -7.07 -20.78
C TYR A 147 -1.67 -8.58 -20.85
N ILE A 148 -1.14 -9.13 -19.76
CA ILE A 148 -0.81 -10.56 -19.64
C ILE A 148 -2.08 -11.42 -19.79
N SER A 149 -3.15 -11.07 -19.08
CA SER A 149 -4.43 -11.79 -19.14
C SER A 149 -5.00 -11.82 -20.56
N ASN A 150 -5.01 -10.69 -21.26
CA ASN A 150 -5.50 -10.60 -22.62
C ASN A 150 -4.67 -11.46 -23.61
N LYS A 151 -3.34 -11.52 -23.40
CA LYS A 151 -2.46 -12.32 -24.25
C LYS A 151 -2.66 -13.81 -24.04
N ILE A 152 -2.79 -14.26 -22.80
CA ILE A 152 -3.03 -15.67 -22.45
C ILE A 152 -4.43 -16.12 -22.91
N GLY A 153 -5.45 -15.31 -22.68
CA GLY A 153 -6.82 -15.60 -23.10
C GLY A 153 -6.98 -15.71 -24.62
N ASN A 154 -6.13 -15.06 -25.41
CA ASN A 154 -6.11 -15.20 -26.86
C ASN A 154 -5.42 -16.49 -27.32
N VAL A 155 -4.42 -16.98 -26.59
CA VAL A 155 -3.71 -18.22 -26.90
C VAL A 155 -4.56 -19.45 -26.57
N SER A 156 -5.42 -19.39 -25.57
CA SER A 156 -6.31 -20.53 -25.20
C SER A 156 -7.54 -20.69 -26.11
N LYS A 157 -7.71 -19.79 -27.09
CA LYS A 157 -8.82 -19.87 -28.10
C LYS A 157 -8.39 -20.44 -29.44
N ILE A 158 -7.14 -20.88 -29.57
CA ILE A 158 -6.58 -21.64 -30.72
C ILE A 158 -6.52 -23.11 -30.36
#